data_049524d141ee5cd5c9cc2ab2f2da7fd7
#
_entry.id   049524d141ee5cd5c9cc2ab2f2da7fd7
#
_cell.length_a   1.000
_cell.length_b   1.000
_cell.length_c   1.000
_cell.angle_alpha   90.00
_cell.angle_beta   90.00
_cell.angle_gamma   90.00
#
_symmetry.space_group_name_H-M   'P 1'
#
loop_
_entity.id
_entity.type
_entity.pdbx_description
1 polymer ?
#
loop_
_entity_poly.entity_id
_entity_poly.type
_entity_poly.pdbx_seq_one_letter_code
_entity_poly.pdbx_strand_id
1 'polypeptide(L)'
;MKRIFINFFIIAVIAFLCVGCGKKQQPMDLYDNIQKRGKIVVGIQENIPPFSFKDSEGKMQGFEVDIAKHIANALLKDENAVEFVPVEISNRISMLNSGKADMIIATMTITSNRKNILDFSEPYYFAGQTVMVPRNTSIKSLSDLNGKKVGVTFGTTSFEGIKTVAPGAIVSGYRNEKLALNALKTGEIEAYANDDTVLLGYTMNDVSVKMLQQRYTQEPYGIAFRKGNESARVLEITNNVINLMKNNGTLTQLKAKWIKEQS
;
A
#
# COMPACT_ATOMS: atom_id res chain seq x y z
N MET A 1 -59.54 6.32 -48.76
CA MET A 1 -59.46 6.13 -47.29
C MET A 1 -58.67 4.85 -46.85
N LYS A 2 -58.63 3.76 -47.60
CA LYS A 2 -57.92 2.51 -47.17
C LYS A 2 -56.40 2.59 -47.20
N ARG A 3 -55.75 3.49 -47.95
CA ARG A 3 -54.28 3.60 -48.04
C ARG A 3 -53.59 4.39 -46.89
N ILE A 4 -54.40 5.24 -46.23
CA ILE A 4 -53.87 6.07 -45.12
C ILE A 4 -53.74 5.25 -43.82
N PHE A 5 -54.63 4.28 -43.62
CA PHE A 5 -54.60 3.44 -42.42
C PHE A 5 -53.45 2.43 -42.41
N ILE A 6 -52.95 1.97 -43.55
CA ILE A 6 -51.86 1.00 -43.65
C ILE A 6 -50.50 1.66 -43.28
N ASN A 7 -50.31 2.94 -43.70
CA ASN A 7 -49.09 3.66 -43.38
C ASN A 7 -48.96 4.03 -41.88
N PHE A 8 -50.06 4.26 -41.19
CA PHE A 8 -50.04 4.53 -39.76
C PHE A 8 -49.70 3.28 -38.91
N PHE A 9 -50.12 2.10 -39.38
CA PHE A 9 -49.81 0.85 -38.67
C PHE A 9 -48.35 0.42 -38.81
N ILE A 10 -47.71 0.69 -39.94
CA ILE A 10 -46.28 0.38 -40.20
C ILE A 10 -45.39 1.31 -39.40
N ILE A 11 -45.77 2.60 -39.24
CA ILE A 11 -44.97 3.55 -38.43
C ILE A 11 -45.07 3.22 -36.93
N ALA A 12 -46.22 2.74 -36.43
CA ALA A 12 -46.39 2.34 -35.03
C ALA A 12 -45.62 1.06 -34.68
N VAL A 13 -45.40 0.13 -35.62
CA VAL A 13 -44.61 -1.10 -35.39
C VAL A 13 -43.09 -0.83 -35.39
N ILE A 14 -42.62 0.15 -36.17
CA ILE A 14 -41.22 0.53 -36.21
C ILE A 14 -40.84 1.31 -34.94
N ALA A 15 -41.71 2.11 -34.34
CA ALA A 15 -41.49 2.83 -33.10
C ALA A 15 -41.38 1.91 -31.86
N PHE A 16 -41.92 0.68 -31.92
CA PHE A 16 -41.87 -0.27 -30.80
C PHE A 16 -40.58 -1.13 -30.78
N LEU A 17 -39.79 -1.13 -31.85
CA LEU A 17 -38.53 -1.88 -31.93
C LEU A 17 -37.29 -1.10 -31.47
N CYS A 18 -37.44 0.20 -31.15
CA CYS A 18 -36.33 1.05 -30.67
C CYS A 18 -36.24 1.18 -29.15
N VAL A 19 -37.10 0.49 -28.37
CA VAL A 19 -36.85 0.33 -26.92
C VAL A 19 -35.90 -0.83 -26.72
N GLY A 20 -34.73 -0.72 -27.33
CA GLY A 20 -33.58 -1.50 -26.96
C GLY A 20 -33.23 -1.14 -25.52
N CYS A 21 -33.55 -2.02 -24.59
CA CYS A 21 -33.01 -1.98 -23.23
C CYS A 21 -31.50 -1.86 -23.31
N GLY A 22 -31.00 -0.64 -23.25
CA GLY A 22 -29.64 -0.38 -22.84
C GLY A 22 -29.53 -0.87 -21.39
N LYS A 23 -29.27 -2.17 -21.19
CA LYS A 23 -28.76 -2.65 -19.92
C LYS A 23 -27.53 -1.80 -19.68
N LYS A 24 -27.62 -0.82 -18.76
CA LYS A 24 -26.41 -0.24 -18.15
C LYS A 24 -25.59 -1.44 -17.70
N GLN A 25 -24.53 -1.76 -18.43
CA GLN A 25 -23.55 -2.73 -17.95
C GLN A 25 -23.15 -2.23 -16.58
N GLN A 26 -23.56 -2.93 -15.53
CA GLN A 26 -23.02 -2.67 -14.22
C GLN A 26 -21.50 -2.80 -14.35
N PRO A 27 -20.73 -1.88 -13.75
CA PRO A 27 -19.28 -2.03 -13.73
C PRO A 27 -18.97 -3.44 -13.26
N MET A 28 -18.15 -4.15 -14.05
CA MET A 28 -17.81 -5.54 -13.74
C MET A 28 -17.11 -5.55 -12.38
N ASP A 29 -17.54 -6.42 -11.45
CA ASP A 29 -16.92 -6.62 -10.16
C ASP A 29 -15.40 -6.88 -10.34
N LEU A 30 -14.58 -6.36 -9.47
CA LEU A 30 -13.13 -6.54 -9.49
C LEU A 30 -12.75 -8.03 -9.50
N TYR A 31 -13.47 -8.87 -8.75
CA TYR A 31 -13.28 -10.30 -8.75
C TYR A 31 -13.46 -10.92 -10.15
N ASP A 32 -14.55 -10.58 -10.84
CA ASP A 32 -14.83 -11.10 -12.18
C ASP A 32 -13.78 -10.64 -13.20
N ASN A 33 -13.28 -9.40 -13.05
CA ASN A 33 -12.19 -8.88 -13.85
C ASN A 33 -10.88 -9.67 -13.63
N ILE A 34 -10.56 -9.98 -12.38
CA ILE A 34 -9.39 -10.79 -12.00
C ILE A 34 -9.53 -12.21 -12.58
N GLN A 35 -10.71 -12.86 -12.42
CA GLN A 35 -10.95 -14.20 -12.96
C GLN A 35 -10.80 -14.22 -14.49
N LYS A 36 -11.39 -13.26 -15.20
CA LYS A 36 -11.30 -13.15 -16.65
C LYS A 36 -9.87 -12.92 -17.16
N ARG A 37 -9.09 -12.12 -16.42
CA ARG A 37 -7.69 -11.80 -16.75
C ARG A 37 -6.73 -12.93 -16.37
N GLY A 38 -7.11 -13.79 -15.43
CA GLY A 38 -6.29 -14.88 -14.91
C GLY A 38 -5.12 -14.45 -14.04
N LYS A 39 -5.10 -13.20 -13.58
CA LYS A 39 -4.07 -12.67 -12.67
C LYS A 39 -4.59 -11.47 -11.89
N ILE A 40 -4.02 -11.24 -10.69
CA ILE A 40 -4.23 -10.01 -9.90
C ILE A 40 -3.06 -9.05 -10.12
N VAL A 41 -3.34 -7.75 -10.28
CA VAL A 41 -2.32 -6.70 -10.40
C VAL A 41 -2.15 -6.01 -9.06
N VAL A 42 -0.95 -6.12 -8.50
CA VAL A 42 -0.61 -5.65 -7.15
C VAL A 42 0.38 -4.51 -7.23
N GLY A 43 -0.03 -3.33 -6.76
CA GLY A 43 0.88 -2.20 -6.58
C GLY A 43 1.75 -2.42 -5.35
N ILE A 44 3.08 -2.39 -5.53
CA ILE A 44 4.06 -2.69 -4.50
C ILE A 44 5.28 -1.78 -4.62
N GLN A 45 5.92 -1.44 -3.51
CA GLN A 45 7.22 -0.76 -3.54
C GLN A 45 8.33 -1.77 -3.84
N GLU A 46 9.36 -1.34 -4.59
CA GLU A 46 10.43 -2.26 -5.05
C GLU A 46 11.72 -2.14 -4.23
N ASN A 47 11.76 -1.25 -3.23
CA ASN A 47 13.01 -0.88 -2.53
C ASN A 47 12.84 -0.80 -1.01
N ILE A 48 11.94 -1.58 -0.43
CA ILE A 48 11.67 -1.60 1.01
C ILE A 48 11.97 -3.00 1.60
N PRO A 49 13.25 -3.45 1.59
CA PRO A 49 13.59 -4.70 2.24
C PRO A 49 13.38 -4.58 3.77
N PRO A 50 12.94 -5.63 4.45
CA PRO A 50 12.61 -6.95 3.94
C PRO A 50 11.15 -7.13 3.50
N PHE A 51 10.36 -6.05 3.39
CA PHE A 51 8.92 -6.09 3.04
C PHE A 51 8.68 -6.37 1.57
N SER A 52 9.31 -5.57 0.69
CA SER A 52 9.21 -5.74 -0.77
C SER A 52 10.44 -5.16 -1.47
N PHE A 53 11.13 -5.96 -2.23
CA PHE A 53 12.35 -5.57 -2.94
C PHE A 53 12.63 -6.49 -4.13
N LYS A 54 13.47 -6.03 -5.05
CA LYS A 54 14.01 -6.87 -6.13
C LYS A 54 15.30 -7.53 -5.68
N ASP A 55 15.43 -8.83 -5.97
CA ASP A 55 16.71 -9.54 -5.82
C ASP A 55 17.69 -9.20 -6.96
N SER A 56 18.86 -9.84 -6.95
CA SER A 56 19.90 -9.65 -7.97
C SER A 56 19.46 -10.04 -9.39
N GLU A 57 18.42 -10.86 -9.53
CA GLU A 57 17.83 -11.29 -10.81
C GLU A 57 16.66 -10.40 -11.23
N GLY A 58 16.32 -9.38 -10.44
CA GLY A 58 15.20 -8.47 -10.67
C GLY A 58 13.84 -9.04 -10.28
N LYS A 59 13.79 -10.18 -9.57
CA LYS A 59 12.55 -10.81 -9.12
C LYS A 59 12.08 -10.20 -7.81
N MET A 60 10.77 -9.89 -7.72
CA MET A 60 10.16 -9.38 -6.50
C MET A 60 10.18 -10.42 -5.38
N GLN A 61 10.66 -10.02 -4.21
CA GLN A 61 10.74 -10.81 -2.99
C GLN A 61 10.36 -9.97 -1.77
N GLY A 62 10.05 -10.64 -0.66
CA GLY A 62 9.80 -10.02 0.63
C GLY A 62 8.51 -10.45 1.30
N PHE A 63 8.29 -9.95 2.50
CA PHE A 63 7.15 -10.28 3.34
C PHE A 63 5.81 -9.97 2.67
N GLU A 64 5.67 -8.79 2.05
CA GLU A 64 4.46 -8.37 1.36
C GLU A 64 4.25 -9.13 0.04
N VAL A 65 5.33 -9.52 -0.62
CA VAL A 65 5.27 -10.34 -1.84
C VAL A 65 4.69 -11.72 -1.53
N ASP A 66 5.13 -12.34 -0.43
CA ASP A 66 4.59 -13.64 -0.03
C ASP A 66 3.11 -13.55 0.36
N ILE A 67 2.69 -12.48 1.06
CA ILE A 67 1.26 -12.24 1.36
C ILE A 67 0.44 -12.09 0.06
N ALA A 68 0.94 -11.32 -0.92
CA ALA A 68 0.25 -11.15 -2.19
C ALA A 68 0.08 -12.48 -2.96
N LYS A 69 1.08 -13.37 -2.90
CA LYS A 69 1.00 -14.72 -3.47
C LYS A 69 -0.06 -15.58 -2.79
N HIS A 70 -0.19 -15.53 -1.47
CA HIS A 70 -1.27 -16.22 -0.76
C HIS A 70 -2.65 -15.72 -1.19
N ILE A 71 -2.80 -14.42 -1.43
CA ILE A 71 -4.05 -13.83 -1.93
C ILE A 71 -4.32 -14.30 -3.37
N ALA A 72 -3.31 -14.29 -4.24
CA ALA A 72 -3.45 -14.78 -5.62
C ALA A 72 -3.87 -16.26 -5.65
N ASN A 73 -3.28 -17.10 -4.81
CA ASN A 73 -3.67 -18.50 -4.68
C ASN A 73 -5.13 -18.67 -4.21
N ALA A 74 -5.60 -17.83 -3.29
CA ALA A 74 -7.00 -17.87 -2.85
C ALA A 74 -7.97 -17.46 -3.95
N LEU A 75 -7.61 -16.44 -4.75
CA LEU A 75 -8.44 -15.92 -5.84
C LEU A 75 -8.43 -16.83 -7.08
N LEU A 76 -7.26 -17.37 -7.48
CA LEU A 76 -7.02 -17.96 -8.78
C LEU A 76 -6.50 -19.41 -8.72
N LYS A 77 -6.27 -19.95 -7.52
CA LYS A 77 -5.66 -21.29 -7.30
C LYS A 77 -4.23 -21.40 -7.85
N ASP A 78 -3.56 -20.26 -8.02
CA ASP A 78 -2.17 -20.17 -8.45
C ASP A 78 -1.51 -18.99 -7.73
N GLU A 79 -0.48 -19.27 -6.92
CA GLU A 79 0.28 -18.25 -6.20
C GLU A 79 1.13 -17.36 -7.12
N ASN A 80 1.40 -17.81 -8.35
CA ASN A 80 2.15 -17.07 -9.34
C ASN A 80 1.26 -16.23 -10.27
N ALA A 81 -0.07 -16.34 -10.15
CA ALA A 81 -1.03 -15.53 -10.88
C ALA A 81 -1.10 -14.08 -10.34
N VAL A 82 0.05 -13.48 -10.11
CA VAL A 82 0.22 -12.12 -9.60
C VAL A 82 1.16 -11.33 -10.50
N GLU A 83 0.72 -10.13 -10.88
CA GLU A 83 1.56 -9.14 -11.57
C GLU A 83 1.89 -8.01 -10.59
N PHE A 84 3.18 -7.81 -10.31
CA PHE A 84 3.63 -6.70 -9.49
C PHE A 84 3.88 -5.47 -10.34
N VAL A 85 3.27 -4.34 -9.97
CA VAL A 85 3.50 -3.04 -10.60
C VAL A 85 4.13 -2.08 -9.59
N PRO A 86 5.21 -1.37 -9.97
CA PRO A 86 5.91 -0.49 -9.05
C PRO A 86 5.04 0.70 -8.66
N VAL A 87 5.00 0.98 -7.37
CA VAL A 87 4.36 2.19 -6.84
C VAL A 87 5.31 2.94 -5.91
N GLU A 88 5.12 4.25 -5.87
CA GLU A 88 5.71 5.15 -4.88
C GLU A 88 4.63 5.68 -3.94
N ILE A 89 5.01 6.22 -2.78
CA ILE A 89 4.07 6.85 -1.84
C ILE A 89 3.20 7.89 -2.54
N SER A 90 3.77 8.69 -3.44
CA SER A 90 3.10 9.77 -4.15
C SER A 90 2.04 9.32 -5.16
N ASN A 91 2.15 8.12 -5.74
CA ASN A 91 1.28 7.67 -6.82
C ASN A 91 0.40 6.46 -6.49
N ARG A 92 0.59 5.76 -5.36
CA ARG A 92 -0.11 4.51 -5.04
C ARG A 92 -1.64 4.65 -5.04
N ILE A 93 -2.18 5.78 -4.58
CA ILE A 93 -3.63 6.04 -4.58
C ILE A 93 -4.13 6.25 -6.02
N SER A 94 -3.41 7.02 -6.84
CA SER A 94 -3.81 7.24 -8.24
C SER A 94 -3.71 5.96 -9.09
N MET A 95 -2.77 5.07 -8.79
CA MET A 95 -2.65 3.75 -9.44
C MET A 95 -3.88 2.87 -9.16
N LEU A 96 -4.38 2.88 -7.91
CA LEU A 96 -5.65 2.22 -7.56
C LEU A 96 -6.83 2.85 -8.32
N ASN A 97 -7.01 4.17 -8.20
CA ASN A 97 -8.16 4.88 -8.75
C ASN A 97 -8.24 4.78 -10.29
N SER A 98 -7.10 4.69 -10.96
CA SER A 98 -7.03 4.51 -12.41
C SER A 98 -7.19 3.06 -12.88
N GLY A 99 -7.29 2.09 -11.96
CA GLY A 99 -7.35 0.66 -12.29
C GLY A 99 -6.04 0.07 -12.81
N LYS A 100 -4.91 0.77 -12.65
CA LYS A 100 -3.57 0.24 -12.98
C LYS A 100 -3.08 -0.77 -11.96
N ALA A 101 -3.65 -0.75 -10.75
CA ALA A 101 -3.50 -1.79 -9.74
C ALA A 101 -4.88 -2.17 -9.19
N ASP A 102 -5.07 -3.44 -8.88
CA ASP A 102 -6.28 -3.96 -8.25
C ASP A 102 -6.28 -3.73 -6.74
N MET A 103 -5.09 -3.87 -6.15
CA MET A 103 -4.83 -3.59 -4.74
C MET A 103 -3.43 -3.02 -4.54
N ILE A 104 -3.21 -2.33 -3.43
CA ILE A 104 -1.89 -1.85 -3.00
C ILE A 104 -1.49 -2.56 -1.71
N ILE A 105 -0.30 -3.19 -1.72
CA ILE A 105 0.39 -3.68 -0.54
C ILE A 105 1.78 -3.04 -0.52
N ALA A 106 1.96 -2.01 0.32
CA ALA A 106 3.12 -1.14 0.26
C ALA A 106 3.30 -0.36 1.57
N THR A 107 3.49 -1.09 2.68
CA THR A 107 3.68 -0.54 4.04
C THR A 107 2.70 0.60 4.35
N MET A 108 1.43 0.42 3.99
CA MET A 108 0.45 1.50 4.03
C MET A 108 -0.37 1.47 5.31
N THR A 109 -0.10 2.42 6.20
CA THR A 109 -0.85 2.59 7.46
C THR A 109 -2.32 2.85 7.20
N ILE A 110 -3.18 2.12 7.88
CA ILE A 110 -4.61 2.35 7.94
C ILE A 110 -4.86 3.59 8.81
N THR A 111 -5.39 4.67 8.23
CA THR A 111 -5.79 5.88 8.96
C THR A 111 -7.23 6.25 8.65
N SER A 112 -7.87 7.02 9.54
CA SER A 112 -9.24 7.52 9.30
C SER A 112 -9.32 8.34 8.03
N ASN A 113 -8.33 9.20 7.76
CA ASN A 113 -8.29 10.02 6.54
C ASN A 113 -8.21 9.15 5.27
N ARG A 114 -7.38 8.09 5.28
CA ARG A 114 -7.26 7.17 4.15
C ARG A 114 -8.53 6.33 3.98
N LYS A 115 -9.18 5.92 5.07
CA LYS A 115 -10.47 5.19 5.02
C LYS A 115 -11.62 6.01 4.39
N ASN A 116 -11.53 7.32 4.36
CA ASN A 116 -12.53 8.15 3.68
C ASN A 116 -12.51 7.95 2.16
N ILE A 117 -11.36 7.62 1.56
CA ILE A 117 -11.15 7.55 0.11
C ILE A 117 -10.73 6.16 -0.39
N LEU A 118 -10.42 5.23 0.51
CA LEU A 118 -9.99 3.85 0.21
C LEU A 118 -10.71 2.89 1.15
N ASP A 119 -10.83 1.63 0.71
CA ASP A 119 -11.16 0.51 1.57
C ASP A 119 -9.86 -0.25 1.93
N PHE A 120 -9.80 -0.77 3.15
CA PHE A 120 -8.62 -1.46 3.66
C PHE A 120 -8.98 -2.85 4.16
N SER A 121 -8.05 -3.77 3.98
CA SER A 121 -8.11 -5.07 4.65
C SER A 121 -7.93 -4.93 6.17
N GLU A 122 -8.15 -6.03 6.88
CA GLU A 122 -7.60 -6.23 8.22
C GLU A 122 -6.08 -6.00 8.21
N PRO A 123 -5.50 -5.48 9.32
CA PRO A 123 -4.07 -5.27 9.40
C PRO A 123 -3.30 -6.59 9.26
N TYR A 124 -2.29 -6.61 8.38
CA TYR A 124 -1.36 -7.74 8.24
C TYR A 124 -0.07 -7.55 9.05
N TYR A 125 0.23 -6.32 9.48
CA TYR A 125 1.41 -5.96 10.25
C TYR A 125 1.13 -4.75 11.14
N PHE A 126 1.87 -4.63 12.24
CA PHE A 126 1.88 -3.43 13.10
C PHE A 126 3.32 -2.91 13.18
N ALA A 127 3.59 -1.80 12.52
CA ALA A 127 4.83 -1.07 12.62
C ALA A 127 4.77 0.00 13.71
N GLY A 128 5.87 0.65 13.98
CA GLY A 128 5.94 1.82 14.84
C GLY A 128 6.90 2.84 14.27
N GLN A 129 6.60 4.13 14.42
CA GLN A 129 7.51 5.17 13.97
C GLN A 129 8.68 5.35 14.94
N THR A 130 9.84 5.59 14.36
CA THR A 130 11.07 5.97 15.06
C THR A 130 11.88 6.93 14.20
N VAL A 131 13.10 7.20 14.58
CA VAL A 131 14.02 8.00 13.77
C VAL A 131 15.32 7.27 13.52
N MET A 132 15.84 7.46 12.32
CA MET A 132 17.21 7.09 11.94
C MET A 132 18.10 8.31 12.07
N VAL A 133 19.28 8.11 12.64
CA VAL A 133 20.25 9.15 12.92
C VAL A 133 21.65 8.67 12.50
N PRO A 134 22.63 9.57 12.26
CA PRO A 134 24.03 9.17 12.08
C PRO A 134 24.52 8.40 13.31
N ARG A 135 25.36 7.38 13.11
CA ARG A 135 25.85 6.55 14.22
C ARG A 135 26.58 7.37 15.29
N ASN A 136 27.35 8.37 14.88
CA ASN A 136 28.14 9.23 15.77
C ASN A 136 27.39 10.53 16.14
N THR A 137 26.11 10.44 16.48
CA THR A 137 25.27 11.58 16.87
C THR A 137 25.16 11.71 18.38
N SER A 138 24.90 12.93 18.86
CA SER A 138 24.48 13.19 20.24
C SER A 138 22.99 12.86 20.50
N ILE A 139 22.19 12.66 19.46
CA ILE A 139 20.76 12.32 19.55
C ILE A 139 20.65 10.86 20.03
N LYS A 140 20.08 10.66 21.23
CA LYS A 140 19.89 9.34 21.85
C LYS A 140 18.44 9.02 22.13
N SER A 141 17.57 10.04 22.16
CA SER A 141 16.14 9.93 22.46
C SER A 141 15.31 10.86 21.57
N LEU A 142 14.01 10.70 21.60
CA LEU A 142 13.06 11.56 20.86
C LEU A 142 13.06 13.00 21.39
N SER A 143 13.33 13.21 22.69
CA SER A 143 13.42 14.55 23.29
C SER A 143 14.57 15.37 22.74
N ASP A 144 15.66 14.72 22.30
CA ASP A 144 16.83 15.39 21.72
C ASP A 144 16.55 15.97 20.33
N LEU A 145 15.40 15.66 19.74
CA LEU A 145 15.00 16.15 18.42
C LEU A 145 14.46 17.60 18.44
N ASN A 146 14.15 18.14 19.62
CA ASN A 146 13.75 19.55 19.73
C ASN A 146 14.89 20.48 19.29
N GLY A 147 14.60 21.39 18.36
CA GLY A 147 15.56 22.26 17.71
C GLY A 147 16.41 21.62 16.61
N LYS A 148 16.23 20.31 16.37
CA LYS A 148 16.94 19.57 15.32
C LYS A 148 16.19 19.57 13.99
N LYS A 149 16.95 19.49 12.88
CA LYS A 149 16.38 19.30 11.55
C LYS A 149 16.01 17.83 11.34
N VAL A 150 14.72 17.57 11.21
CA VAL A 150 14.17 16.20 11.05
C VAL A 150 13.52 16.08 9.68
N GLY A 151 14.00 15.14 8.87
CA GLY A 151 13.38 14.79 7.59
C GLY A 151 12.20 13.85 7.76
N VAL A 152 11.20 14.00 6.90
CA VAL A 152 10.07 13.08 6.72
C VAL A 152 9.79 12.90 5.24
N THR A 153 9.11 11.81 4.85
CA THR A 153 8.66 11.62 3.46
C THR A 153 7.22 12.11 3.31
N PHE A 154 6.94 12.88 2.27
CA PHE A 154 5.58 13.34 1.96
C PHE A 154 4.63 12.17 1.72
N GLY A 155 3.38 12.29 2.21
CA GLY A 155 2.35 11.27 2.06
C GLY A 155 2.43 10.11 3.06
N THR A 156 3.41 10.17 4.01
CA THR A 156 3.48 9.28 5.18
C THR A 156 2.76 9.89 6.39
N THR A 157 2.59 9.10 7.45
CA THR A 157 2.07 9.54 8.76
C THR A 157 3.16 10.19 9.62
N SER A 158 4.43 10.15 9.18
CA SER A 158 5.59 10.56 9.99
C SER A 158 5.64 12.05 10.29
N PHE A 159 5.05 12.91 9.42
CA PHE A 159 5.00 14.35 9.67
C PHE A 159 4.21 14.68 10.93
N GLU A 160 3.02 14.11 11.05
CA GLU A 160 2.17 14.32 12.24
C GLU A 160 2.74 13.61 13.47
N GLY A 161 3.28 12.41 13.28
CA GLY A 161 3.87 11.63 14.36
C GLY A 161 5.04 12.36 15.02
N ILE A 162 5.99 12.89 14.25
CA ILE A 162 7.15 13.60 14.82
C ILE A 162 6.77 14.89 15.53
N LYS A 163 5.77 15.61 15.03
CA LYS A 163 5.25 16.84 15.66
C LYS A 163 4.64 16.58 17.04
N THR A 164 4.08 15.40 17.26
CA THR A 164 3.50 15.00 18.54
C THR A 164 4.57 14.78 19.61
N VAL A 165 5.72 14.17 19.25
CA VAL A 165 6.74 13.75 20.22
C VAL A 165 7.92 14.71 20.33
N ALA A 166 8.14 15.52 19.31
CA ALA A 166 9.17 16.57 19.27
C ALA A 166 8.60 17.84 18.62
N PRO A 167 7.71 18.58 19.31
CA PRO A 167 7.03 19.74 18.73
C PRO A 167 7.99 20.87 18.34
N GLY A 168 9.18 20.92 18.95
CA GLY A 168 10.25 21.87 18.62
C GLY A 168 11.15 21.44 17.47
N ALA A 169 10.93 20.27 16.85
CA ALA A 169 11.72 19.82 15.71
C ALA A 169 11.45 20.70 14.47
N ILE A 170 12.51 20.98 13.72
CA ILE A 170 12.45 21.69 12.44
C ILE A 170 12.24 20.62 11.34
N VAL A 171 10.99 20.42 10.91
CA VAL A 171 10.62 19.33 10.01
C VAL A 171 10.74 19.75 8.55
N SER A 172 11.47 18.94 7.77
CA SER A 172 11.62 19.08 6.30
C SER A 172 11.02 17.87 5.58
N GLY A 173 10.13 18.11 4.60
CA GLY A 173 9.52 17.07 3.80
C GLY A 173 10.35 16.73 2.56
N TYR A 174 10.48 15.44 2.26
CA TYR A 174 11.17 14.92 1.07
C TYR A 174 10.20 14.14 0.19
N ARG A 175 10.44 14.17 -1.12
CA ARG A 175 9.58 13.53 -2.10
C ARG A 175 9.57 12.00 -1.98
N ASN A 176 10.69 11.41 -1.58
CA ASN A 176 10.85 9.98 -1.37
C ASN A 176 11.94 9.71 -0.33
N GLU A 177 12.02 8.45 0.09
CA GLU A 177 12.96 7.97 1.12
C GLU A 177 14.42 8.18 0.72
N LYS A 178 14.76 7.97 -0.56
CA LYS A 178 16.12 8.10 -1.09
C LYS A 178 16.64 9.54 -0.91
N LEU A 179 15.80 10.54 -1.15
CA LEU A 179 16.17 11.95 -0.96
C LEU A 179 16.35 12.28 0.52
N ALA A 180 15.45 11.80 1.39
CA ALA A 180 15.57 11.99 2.84
C ALA A 180 16.83 11.32 3.41
N LEU A 181 17.13 10.09 2.96
CA LEU A 181 18.34 9.38 3.35
C LEU A 181 19.61 10.11 2.90
N ASN A 182 19.63 10.64 1.67
CA ASN A 182 20.74 11.45 1.18
C ASN A 182 20.96 12.71 2.03
N ALA A 183 19.87 13.42 2.35
CA ALA A 183 19.91 14.61 3.21
C ALA A 183 20.46 14.29 4.61
N LEU A 184 20.13 13.11 5.17
CA LEU A 184 20.71 12.64 6.42
C LEU A 184 22.22 12.36 6.30
N LYS A 185 22.64 11.70 5.23
CA LYS A 185 24.05 11.37 4.99
C LYS A 185 24.93 12.60 4.73
N THR A 186 24.38 13.62 4.09
CA THR A 186 25.08 14.88 3.81
C THR A 186 25.04 15.86 4.99
N GLY A 187 24.29 15.56 6.06
CA GLY A 187 24.14 16.45 7.22
C GLY A 187 23.19 17.62 6.99
N GLU A 188 22.42 17.61 5.91
CA GLU A 188 21.36 18.60 5.67
C GLU A 188 20.26 18.49 6.75
N ILE A 189 19.95 17.25 7.18
CA ILE A 189 19.11 16.93 8.33
C ILE A 189 19.89 16.10 9.35
N GLU A 190 19.49 16.17 10.63
CA GLU A 190 20.15 15.49 11.74
C GLU A 190 19.45 14.17 12.11
N ALA A 191 18.20 14.00 11.70
CA ALA A 191 17.41 12.77 11.87
C ALA A 191 16.44 12.58 10.71
N TYR A 192 16.07 11.33 10.42
CA TYR A 192 15.03 10.97 9.46
C TYR A 192 13.97 10.12 10.15
N ALA A 193 12.72 10.64 10.22
CA ALA A 193 11.59 9.97 10.84
C ALA A 193 10.80 9.18 9.80
N ASN A 194 10.58 7.89 10.08
CA ASN A 194 9.74 7.00 9.28
C ASN A 194 9.34 5.78 10.13
N ASP A 195 8.59 4.87 9.54
CA ASP A 195 8.26 3.59 10.16
C ASP A 195 9.55 2.76 10.34
N ASP A 196 9.65 2.05 11.45
CA ASP A 196 10.81 1.20 11.79
C ASP A 196 11.10 0.15 10.71
N THR A 197 10.07 -0.35 10.07
CA THR A 197 10.13 -1.31 8.95
C THR A 197 10.86 -0.75 7.74
N VAL A 198 10.62 0.52 7.40
CA VAL A 198 11.28 1.23 6.30
C VAL A 198 12.73 1.53 6.67
N LEU A 199 12.95 2.05 7.89
CA LEU A 199 14.29 2.39 8.38
C LEU A 199 15.18 1.17 8.57
N LEU A 200 14.61 0.01 8.91
CA LEU A 200 15.31 -1.26 9.06
C LEU A 200 16.06 -1.63 7.77
N GLY A 201 15.39 -1.54 6.62
CA GLY A 201 16.00 -1.86 5.33
C GLY A 201 17.26 -1.03 5.03
N TYR A 202 17.29 0.22 5.47
CA TYR A 202 18.46 1.09 5.31
C TYR A 202 19.56 0.78 6.33
N THR A 203 19.21 0.57 7.60
CA THR A 203 20.21 0.31 8.65
C THR A 203 20.87 -1.05 8.54
N MET A 204 20.22 -2.03 7.90
CA MET A 204 20.82 -3.35 7.62
C MET A 204 22.01 -3.26 6.64
N ASN A 205 21.98 -2.29 5.74
CA ASN A 205 22.95 -2.15 4.65
C ASN A 205 23.91 -0.96 4.84
N ASP A 206 23.75 -0.17 5.91
CA ASP A 206 24.54 1.03 6.13
C ASP A 206 24.89 1.20 7.62
N VAL A 207 26.14 0.88 7.95
CA VAL A 207 26.67 0.97 9.31
C VAL A 207 26.90 2.41 9.78
N SER A 208 26.83 3.41 8.89
CA SER A 208 27.00 4.82 9.24
C SER A 208 25.81 5.43 9.96
N VAL A 209 24.66 4.76 9.90
CA VAL A 209 23.40 5.18 10.54
C VAL A 209 22.92 4.14 11.57
N LYS A 210 22.00 4.55 12.42
CA LYS A 210 21.30 3.69 13.38
C LYS A 210 19.89 4.20 13.62
N MET A 211 18.98 3.30 14.02
CA MET A 211 17.65 3.66 14.54
C MET A 211 17.71 3.88 16.05
N LEU A 212 16.86 4.79 16.55
CA LEU A 212 16.55 4.84 17.98
C LEU A 212 15.66 3.63 18.35
N GLN A 213 15.81 3.14 19.58
CA GLN A 213 15.03 2.00 20.08
C GLN A 213 13.56 2.37 20.33
N GLN A 214 13.32 3.62 20.68
CA GLN A 214 11.99 4.10 21.04
C GLN A 214 11.08 4.21 19.83
N ARG A 215 9.89 3.59 19.91
CA ARG A 215 8.76 3.75 18.98
C ARG A 215 7.75 4.69 19.60
N TYR A 216 7.15 5.58 18.82
CA TYR A 216 6.23 6.59 19.33
C TYR A 216 4.82 6.53 18.73
N THR A 217 4.60 5.64 17.76
CA THR A 217 3.27 5.35 17.19
C THR A 217 3.04 3.86 17.06
N GLN A 218 1.79 3.50 16.74
CA GLN A 218 1.43 2.18 16.24
C GLN A 218 0.81 2.35 14.84
N GLU A 219 1.46 1.77 13.85
CA GLU A 219 1.11 1.89 12.43
C GLU A 219 0.55 0.56 11.90
N PRO A 220 -0.79 0.36 11.94
CA PRO A 220 -1.40 -0.84 11.36
C PRO A 220 -1.31 -0.79 9.83
N TYR A 221 -0.59 -1.71 9.21
CA TYR A 221 -0.50 -1.83 7.76
C TYR A 221 -1.65 -2.66 7.21
N GLY A 222 -2.36 -2.11 6.24
CA GLY A 222 -3.43 -2.78 5.52
C GLY A 222 -3.23 -2.76 4.01
N ILE A 223 -3.85 -3.70 3.34
CA ILE A 223 -3.93 -3.75 1.89
C ILE A 223 -5.05 -2.81 1.46
N ALA A 224 -4.74 -1.86 0.58
CA ALA A 224 -5.68 -0.85 0.14
C ALA A 224 -6.36 -1.24 -1.17
N PHE A 225 -7.65 -0.92 -1.26
CA PHE A 225 -8.52 -1.12 -2.41
C PHE A 225 -9.22 0.19 -2.78
N ARG A 226 -9.71 0.29 -4.01
CA ARG A 226 -10.61 1.39 -4.38
C ARG A 226 -11.83 1.39 -3.48
N LYS A 227 -12.27 2.59 -3.12
CA LYS A 227 -13.47 2.78 -2.30
C LYS A 227 -14.70 2.32 -3.06
N GLY A 228 -15.53 1.49 -2.42
CA GLY A 228 -16.83 1.11 -2.94
C GLY A 228 -17.03 -0.38 -3.20
N ASN A 229 -18.26 -0.72 -3.63
CA ASN A 229 -18.72 -2.11 -3.70
C ASN A 229 -18.02 -2.96 -4.76
N GLU A 230 -17.40 -2.36 -5.77
CA GLU A 230 -16.71 -3.11 -6.83
C GLU A 230 -15.51 -3.92 -6.32
N SER A 231 -14.89 -3.52 -5.21
CA SER A 231 -13.77 -4.23 -4.58
C SER A 231 -14.20 -5.14 -3.41
N ALA A 232 -15.45 -5.09 -2.99
CA ALA A 232 -15.92 -5.70 -1.73
C ALA A 232 -15.65 -7.20 -1.66
N ARG A 233 -15.90 -7.95 -2.75
CA ARG A 233 -15.67 -9.40 -2.79
C ARG A 233 -14.19 -9.78 -2.69
N VAL A 234 -13.31 -9.05 -3.36
CA VAL A 234 -11.86 -9.27 -3.30
C VAL A 234 -11.33 -8.89 -1.93
N LEU A 235 -11.83 -7.80 -1.34
CA LEU A 235 -11.49 -7.38 0.02
C LEU A 235 -11.90 -8.43 1.06
N GLU A 236 -13.09 -9.00 0.95
CA GLU A 236 -13.55 -10.09 1.83
C GLU A 236 -12.63 -11.32 1.73
N ILE A 237 -12.31 -11.77 0.51
CA ILE A 237 -11.38 -12.89 0.28
C ILE A 237 -10.01 -12.57 0.88
N THR A 238 -9.51 -11.35 0.70
CA THR A 238 -8.25 -10.87 1.27
C THR A 238 -8.26 -10.94 2.81
N ASN A 239 -9.34 -10.48 3.44
CA ASN A 239 -9.50 -10.56 4.89
C ASN A 239 -9.52 -12.00 5.40
N ASN A 240 -10.22 -12.89 4.69
CA ASN A 240 -10.25 -14.33 5.02
C ASN A 240 -8.85 -14.94 4.92
N VAL A 241 -8.05 -14.59 3.91
CA VAL A 241 -6.65 -15.02 3.77
C VAL A 241 -5.80 -14.53 4.94
N ILE A 242 -5.86 -13.22 5.26
CA ILE A 242 -5.09 -12.64 6.36
C ILE A 242 -5.46 -13.30 7.69
N ASN A 243 -6.74 -13.51 7.96
CA ASN A 243 -7.22 -14.17 9.18
C ASN A 243 -6.79 -15.64 9.25
N LEU A 244 -6.86 -16.37 8.13
CA LEU A 244 -6.35 -17.73 8.05
C LEU A 244 -4.86 -17.79 8.36
N MET A 245 -4.05 -16.90 7.75
CA MET A 245 -2.60 -16.83 7.98
C MET A 245 -2.24 -16.45 9.42
N LYS A 246 -3.05 -15.63 10.08
CA LYS A 246 -2.91 -15.32 11.52
C LYS A 246 -3.18 -16.57 12.36
N ASN A 247 -4.30 -17.24 12.11
CA ASN A 247 -4.79 -18.35 12.94
C ASN A 247 -3.95 -19.63 12.80
N ASN A 248 -3.41 -19.92 11.62
CA ASN A 248 -2.60 -21.11 11.37
C ASN A 248 -1.09 -20.90 11.52
N GLY A 249 -0.66 -19.69 11.94
CA GLY A 249 0.74 -19.35 12.17
C GLY A 249 1.55 -19.00 10.92
N THR A 250 0.97 -19.04 9.71
CA THR A 250 1.69 -18.69 8.46
C THR A 250 2.24 -17.27 8.51
N LEU A 251 1.47 -16.29 9.00
CA LEU A 251 1.93 -14.92 9.10
C LEU A 251 3.13 -14.77 10.04
N THR A 252 3.16 -15.52 11.15
CA THR A 252 4.29 -15.58 12.08
C THR A 252 5.53 -16.20 11.43
N GLN A 253 5.36 -17.27 10.65
CA GLN A 253 6.44 -17.89 9.89
C GLN A 253 7.02 -16.94 8.84
N LEU A 254 6.18 -16.21 8.10
CA LEU A 254 6.63 -15.20 7.14
C LEU A 254 7.39 -14.06 7.83
N LYS A 255 6.90 -13.59 8.99
CA LYS A 255 7.66 -12.62 9.80
C LYS A 255 9.03 -13.15 10.18
N ALA A 256 9.12 -14.35 10.71
CA ALA A 256 10.40 -14.97 11.08
C ALA A 256 11.35 -15.18 9.88
N LYS A 257 10.79 -15.49 8.70
CA LYS A 257 11.56 -15.64 7.45
C LYS A 257 12.21 -14.34 7.01
N TRP A 258 11.45 -13.24 7.03
CA TRP A 258 11.87 -11.99 6.41
C TRP A 258 12.37 -10.93 7.39
N ILE A 259 11.71 -10.79 8.54
CA ILE A 259 11.93 -9.70 9.50
C ILE A 259 12.73 -10.25 10.69
N LYS A 260 14.05 -10.25 10.55
CA LYS A 260 14.93 -10.61 11.66
C LYS A 260 15.03 -9.42 12.61
N GLU A 261 14.55 -9.60 13.83
CA GLU A 261 14.78 -8.61 14.88
C GLU A 261 16.27 -8.42 15.08
N GLN A 262 16.73 -7.18 15.03
CA GLN A 262 18.12 -6.87 15.42
C GLN A 262 18.20 -7.01 16.95
N SER A 263 18.87 -8.06 17.42
CA SER A 263 19.24 -8.26 18.82
C SER A 263 20.26 -7.20 19.29
#